data_39a7700a2a12a73264dcc054a8585578
#
_entry.id   39a7700a2a12a73264dcc054a8585578
#
_cell.length_a   1.000
_cell.length_b   1.000
_cell.length_c   1.000
_cell.angle_alpha   90.00
_cell.angle_beta   90.00
_cell.angle_gamma   90.00
#
_symmetry.space_group_name_H-M   'P 1'
#
loop_
_entity.id
_entity.type
_entity.pdbx_description
1 polymer ?
#
loop_
_entity_poly.entity_id
_entity_poly.type
_entity_poly.pdbx_seq_one_letter_code
_entity_poly.pdbx_strand_id
1 'polypeptide(L)'
;MNAESQPRYIKPNRATLIFNATVGQLTKMGISVYGSRVLAVRGRKSGEWRTTPVNPLTLDGERYLVSPRGNTQWVRNMRVAGGGELRVGGRAEKFTATELPVEERPRVLRAYLKKWKFEIGMFFQGVGPDDPDDKLLAIAPDHPVFRIRS
;
A
#
# COMPACT_ATOMS: atom_id res chain seq x y z
N MET A 1 1.61 -14.26 -9.12
CA MET A 1 1.65 -14.68 -9.35
C MET A 1 1.64 -14.76 -9.51
N ASN A 2 1.58 -14.10 -9.26
CA ASN A 2 1.56 -14.28 -9.56
C ASN A 2 1.49 -14.00 -9.34
N ALA A 3 1.45 -13.17 -9.57
CA ALA A 3 1.51 -13.28 -9.68
C ALA A 3 1.45 -12.95 -9.59
N GLU A 4 1.33 -12.55 -9.48
CA GLU A 4 1.54 -12.61 -9.61
C GLU A 4 1.34 -12.82 -9.71
N SER A 5 1.17 -12.68 -9.76
CA SER A 5 1.20 -13.10 -10.08
C SER A 5 0.69 -13.51 -9.97
N GLN A 6 0.38 -13.64 -9.92
CA GLN A 6 0.08 -14.26 -10.03
C GLN A 6 -0.67 -14.81 -10.03
N PRO A 7 -1.02 -14.97 -10.17
CA PRO A 7 -1.72 -15.54 -10.23
C PRO A 7 -2.35 -16.36 -9.86
N ARG A 8 -2.69 -16.77 -9.76
CA ARG A 8 -3.25 -17.47 -9.54
C ARG A 8 -3.72 -18.19 -8.87
N TYR A 9 -4.05 -18.33 -8.23
CA TYR A 9 -4.33 -18.94 -7.60
C TYR A 9 -4.68 -19.31 -6.62
N ILE A 10 -4.57 -19.35 -7.00
CA ILE A 10 -4.69 -19.98 -6.02
C ILE A 10 -5.66 -20.20 -5.23
N LYS A 11 -6.73 -20.32 -5.66
CA LYS A 11 -7.28 -20.90 -4.78
C LYS A 11 -7.72 -20.17 -3.57
N PRO A 12 -8.63 -20.57 -2.73
CA PRO A 12 -8.99 -19.79 -1.57
C PRO A 12 -7.74 -19.45 -0.79
N ASN A 13 -6.74 -20.13 -1.16
CA ASN A 13 -5.50 -20.09 -0.47
C ASN A 13 -4.63 -18.92 -0.78
N ARG A 14 -5.04 -18.11 -1.72
CA ARG A 14 -4.21 -16.96 -2.06
C ARG A 14 -4.13 -15.97 -0.89
N ALA A 15 -5.27 -15.68 -0.26
CA ALA A 15 -5.27 -14.83 0.92
C ALA A 15 -4.53 -15.51 2.09
N THR A 16 -4.73 -16.82 2.24
CA THR A 16 -4.03 -17.58 3.26
C THR A 16 -2.53 -17.53 3.06
N LEU A 17 -2.06 -17.66 1.82
CA LEU A 17 -0.64 -17.57 1.53
C LEU A 17 -0.07 -16.20 1.92
N ILE A 18 -0.82 -15.13 1.67
CA ILE A 18 -0.37 -13.79 2.05
C ILE A 18 -0.25 -13.69 3.57
N PHE A 19 -1.25 -14.17 4.32
CA PHE A 19 -1.22 -14.11 5.77
C PHE A 19 -0.14 -15.02 6.37
N ASN A 20 0.25 -16.06 5.65
CA ASN A 20 1.31 -16.96 6.09
C ASN A 20 2.70 -16.53 5.63
N ALA A 21 2.80 -15.42 4.90
CA ALA A 21 4.09 -14.89 4.48
C ALA A 21 4.95 -14.60 5.70
N THR A 22 6.24 -14.87 5.58
CA THR A 22 7.17 -14.61 6.66
C THR A 22 7.34 -13.10 6.85
N VAL A 23 7.75 -12.71 8.06
CA VAL A 23 8.06 -11.30 8.34
C VAL A 23 9.09 -10.79 7.33
N GLY A 24 10.09 -11.61 6.99
CA GLY A 24 11.10 -11.22 6.02
C GLY A 24 10.53 -10.92 4.64
N GLN A 25 9.56 -11.72 4.19
CA GLN A 25 8.92 -11.48 2.90
C GLN A 25 8.13 -10.18 2.90
N LEU A 26 7.36 -9.93 3.96
CA LEU A 26 6.60 -8.70 4.07
C LEU A 26 7.51 -7.48 4.12
N THR A 27 8.62 -7.57 4.86
CA THR A 27 9.59 -6.48 4.93
C THR A 27 10.20 -6.19 3.56
N LYS A 28 10.50 -7.23 2.78
CA LYS A 28 11.02 -7.05 1.42
C LYS A 28 10.02 -6.33 0.52
N MET A 29 8.73 -6.46 0.82
CA MET A 29 7.67 -5.77 0.08
C MET A 29 7.40 -4.38 0.62
N GLY A 30 8.09 -3.97 1.68
CA GLY A 30 7.85 -2.68 2.30
C GLY A 30 6.63 -2.66 3.20
N ILE A 31 6.26 -3.82 3.77
CA ILE A 31 5.02 -3.97 4.54
C ILE A 31 5.35 -4.40 5.96
N SER A 32 4.79 -3.68 6.94
CA SER A 32 4.85 -4.09 8.33
C SER A 32 3.83 -5.20 8.58
N VAL A 33 4.19 -6.17 9.43
CA VAL A 33 3.26 -7.22 9.84
C VAL A 33 2.08 -6.62 10.61
N TYR A 34 2.35 -5.60 11.43
CA TYR A 34 1.32 -5.00 12.27
C TYR A 34 0.39 -4.10 11.44
N GLY A 35 -0.91 -4.38 11.53
CA GLY A 35 -1.89 -3.57 10.85
C GLY A 35 -2.03 -3.83 9.36
N SER A 36 -1.38 -4.88 8.86
CA SER A 36 -1.48 -5.20 7.43
C SER A 36 -2.88 -5.68 7.07
N ARG A 37 -3.27 -5.40 5.85
CA ARG A 37 -4.52 -5.86 5.25
C ARG A 37 -4.21 -6.37 3.85
N VAL A 38 -5.12 -7.16 3.31
CA VAL A 38 -5.00 -7.58 1.91
C VAL A 38 -5.74 -6.56 1.06
N LEU A 39 -5.02 -5.88 0.21
CA LEU A 39 -5.59 -4.96 -0.76
C LEU A 39 -5.96 -5.74 -2.02
N ALA A 40 -7.19 -5.58 -2.49
CA ALA A 40 -7.63 -6.16 -3.76
C ALA A 40 -8.02 -5.03 -4.71
N VAL A 41 -7.44 -5.03 -5.89
CA VAL A 41 -7.72 -4.03 -6.94
C VAL A 41 -7.89 -4.78 -8.26
N ARG A 42 -8.83 -4.34 -9.09
CA ARG A 42 -9.00 -4.92 -10.42
C ARG A 42 -7.77 -4.64 -11.28
N GLY A 43 -7.27 -5.66 -11.94
CA GLY A 43 -6.17 -5.50 -12.88
C GLY A 43 -6.60 -4.65 -14.06
N ARG A 44 -5.78 -3.67 -14.43
CA ARG A 44 -6.12 -2.73 -15.49
C ARG A 44 -6.18 -3.36 -16.88
N LYS A 45 -5.58 -4.55 -17.02
CA LYS A 45 -5.60 -5.26 -18.31
C LYS A 45 -6.58 -6.41 -18.33
N SER A 46 -6.62 -7.21 -17.25
CA SER A 46 -7.43 -8.42 -17.22
C SER A 46 -8.81 -8.20 -16.60
N GLY A 47 -8.96 -7.17 -15.76
CA GLY A 47 -10.19 -6.98 -14.98
C GLY A 47 -10.32 -7.92 -13.79
N GLU A 48 -9.34 -8.81 -13.60
CA GLU A 48 -9.38 -9.76 -12.49
C GLU A 48 -8.85 -9.13 -11.22
N TRP A 49 -9.31 -9.62 -10.08
CA TRP A 49 -8.81 -9.15 -8.79
C TRP A 49 -7.34 -9.50 -8.63
N ARG A 50 -6.56 -8.49 -8.25
CA ARG A 50 -5.15 -8.66 -7.89
C ARG A 50 -4.98 -8.27 -6.43
N THR A 51 -4.30 -9.08 -5.66
CA THR A 51 -4.16 -8.84 -4.22
C THR A 51 -2.71 -8.63 -3.84
N THR A 52 -2.52 -7.79 -2.82
CA THR A 52 -1.20 -7.53 -2.24
C THR A 52 -1.39 -7.06 -0.80
N PRO A 53 -0.44 -7.33 0.11
CA PRO A 53 -0.52 -6.79 1.46
C PRO A 53 -0.17 -5.31 1.48
N VAL A 54 -0.87 -4.56 2.32
CA VAL A 54 -0.61 -3.14 2.53
C VAL A 54 -0.78 -2.79 4.00
N ASN A 55 -0.29 -1.61 4.39
CA ASN A 55 -0.49 -1.05 5.72
C ASN A 55 -1.31 0.23 5.61
N PRO A 56 -2.64 0.15 5.75
CA PRO A 56 -3.44 1.38 5.75
C PRO A 56 -3.07 2.28 6.92
N LEU A 57 -3.00 3.56 6.66
CA LEU A 57 -2.68 4.58 7.66
C LEU A 57 -3.91 5.43 7.94
N THR A 58 -4.23 5.63 9.22
CA THR A 58 -5.27 6.58 9.61
C THR A 58 -4.59 7.84 10.12
N LEU A 59 -4.97 8.98 9.58
CA LEU A 59 -4.41 10.27 9.97
C LEU A 59 -5.52 11.32 9.90
N ASP A 60 -5.81 11.93 11.04
CA ASP A 60 -6.83 12.99 11.15
C ASP A 60 -8.19 12.54 10.60
N GLY A 61 -8.57 11.31 10.91
CA GLY A 61 -9.88 10.77 10.52
C GLY A 61 -9.96 10.28 9.08
N GLU A 62 -8.92 10.45 8.29
CA GLU A 62 -8.85 9.93 6.93
C GLU A 62 -7.92 8.73 6.87
N ARG A 63 -8.17 7.85 5.89
CA ARG A 63 -7.31 6.70 5.68
C ARG A 63 -6.54 6.83 4.38
N TYR A 64 -5.31 6.33 4.40
CA TYR A 64 -4.42 6.45 3.27
C TYR A 64 -3.71 5.14 2.99
N LEU A 65 -3.42 4.90 1.72
CA LEU A 65 -2.53 3.83 1.28
C LEU A 65 -1.29 4.49 0.70
N VAL A 66 -0.14 4.09 1.22
CA VAL A 66 1.16 4.61 0.77
C VAL A 66 1.90 3.50 0.05
N SER A 67 2.53 3.82 -1.07
CA SER A 67 3.37 2.85 -1.78
C SER A 67 4.84 3.11 -1.45
N PRO A 68 5.46 2.30 -0.58
CA PRO A 68 6.88 2.47 -0.28
C PRO A 68 7.77 2.19 -1.49
N ARG A 69 7.34 1.33 -2.39
CA ARG A 69 8.14 0.87 -3.52
C ARG A 69 7.83 1.58 -4.82
N GLY A 70 7.08 2.68 -4.76
CA GLY A 70 6.85 3.50 -5.94
C GLY A 70 5.68 3.04 -6.80
N ASN A 71 5.84 3.13 -8.12
CA ASN A 71 4.76 2.85 -9.08
C ASN A 71 4.62 1.35 -9.34
N THR A 72 4.24 0.63 -8.31
CA THR A 72 4.02 -0.83 -8.37
C THR A 72 2.76 -1.16 -9.16
N GLN A 73 2.50 -2.46 -9.35
CA GLN A 73 1.32 -2.90 -10.08
C GLN A 73 0.03 -2.42 -9.42
N TRP A 74 -0.06 -2.52 -8.10
CA TRP A 74 -1.29 -2.10 -7.44
C TRP A 74 -1.55 -0.59 -7.60
N VAL A 75 -0.49 0.22 -7.62
CA VAL A 75 -0.63 1.66 -7.83
C VAL A 75 -1.19 1.95 -9.22
N ARG A 76 -0.62 1.30 -10.23
CA ARG A 76 -1.06 1.48 -11.61
C ARG A 76 -2.50 1.01 -11.80
N ASN A 77 -2.84 -0.12 -11.20
CA ASN A 77 -4.21 -0.63 -11.26
C ASN A 77 -5.18 0.30 -10.54
N MET A 78 -4.78 0.85 -9.39
CA MET A 78 -5.62 1.75 -8.62
C MET A 78 -5.94 3.03 -9.40
N ARG A 79 -4.97 3.55 -10.14
CA ARG A 79 -5.18 4.75 -10.94
C ARG A 79 -6.27 4.56 -11.99
N VAL A 80 -6.41 3.36 -12.51
CA VAL A 80 -7.44 3.03 -13.50
C VAL A 80 -8.76 2.68 -12.80
N ALA A 81 -8.69 1.86 -11.75
CA ALA A 81 -9.89 1.35 -11.08
C ALA A 81 -10.60 2.40 -10.22
N GLY A 82 -9.85 3.32 -9.62
CA GLY A 82 -10.43 4.35 -8.75
C GLY A 82 -10.92 3.83 -7.41
N GLY A 83 -10.57 2.60 -7.04
CA GLY A 83 -10.97 2.01 -5.78
C GLY A 83 -10.67 0.52 -5.75
N GLY A 84 -11.10 -0.13 -4.68
CA GLY A 84 -10.87 -1.56 -4.49
C GLY A 84 -11.51 -2.05 -3.21
N GLU A 85 -10.89 -3.07 -2.63
CA GLU A 85 -11.35 -3.64 -1.37
C GLU A 85 -10.16 -3.86 -0.43
N LEU A 86 -10.40 -3.62 0.86
CA LEU A 86 -9.49 -4.08 1.91
C LEU A 86 -10.11 -5.32 2.54
N ARG A 87 -9.36 -6.40 2.59
CA ARG A 87 -9.85 -7.70 3.06
C ARG A 87 -9.13 -8.13 4.33
N VAL A 88 -9.91 -8.58 5.31
CA VAL A 88 -9.39 -9.14 6.55
C VAL A 88 -10.28 -10.33 6.91
N GLY A 89 -9.69 -11.50 7.02
CA GLY A 89 -10.46 -12.72 7.26
C GLY A 89 -11.50 -12.90 6.18
N GLY A 90 -12.74 -13.15 6.56
CA GLY A 90 -13.84 -13.28 5.61
C GLY A 90 -14.53 -11.98 5.23
N ARG A 91 -13.98 -10.85 5.64
CA ARG A 91 -14.63 -9.55 5.45
C ARG A 91 -13.92 -8.77 4.35
N ALA A 92 -14.70 -8.04 3.57
CA ALA A 92 -14.18 -7.16 2.53
C ALA A 92 -14.86 -5.80 2.66
N GLU A 93 -14.04 -4.76 2.68
CA GLU A 93 -14.52 -3.38 2.76
C GLU A 93 -14.21 -2.69 1.44
N LYS A 94 -15.25 -2.30 0.71
CA LYS A 94 -15.10 -1.55 -0.54
C LYS A 94 -14.76 -0.10 -0.25
N PHE A 95 -13.94 0.49 -1.11
CA PHE A 95 -13.58 1.89 -0.98
C PHE A 95 -13.36 2.54 -2.35
N THR A 96 -13.44 3.87 -2.37
CA THR A 96 -12.95 4.67 -3.49
C THR A 96 -11.62 5.27 -3.11
N ALA A 97 -10.78 5.57 -4.09
CA ALA A 97 -9.43 6.06 -3.88
C ALA A 97 -9.16 7.29 -4.74
N THR A 98 -8.50 8.27 -4.13
CA THR A 98 -8.04 9.48 -4.82
C THR A 98 -6.55 9.63 -4.58
N GLU A 99 -5.77 9.69 -5.64
CA GLU A 99 -4.32 9.89 -5.51
C GLU A 99 -4.05 11.33 -5.11
N LEU A 100 -3.25 11.53 -4.06
CA LEU A 100 -2.88 12.87 -3.64
C LEU A 100 -1.87 13.48 -4.59
N PRO A 101 -2.00 14.79 -4.89
CA PRO A 101 -0.92 15.49 -5.59
C PRO A 101 0.37 15.42 -4.76
N VAL A 102 1.50 15.54 -5.46
CA VAL A 102 2.82 15.40 -4.84
C VAL A 102 2.97 16.32 -3.62
N GLU A 103 2.52 17.56 -3.73
CA GLU A 103 2.70 18.55 -2.66
C GLU A 103 1.86 18.27 -1.41
N GLU A 104 0.88 17.38 -1.51
CA GLU A 104 0.07 16.99 -0.35
C GLU A 104 0.55 15.71 0.32
N ARG A 105 1.55 15.06 -0.25
CA ARG A 105 2.03 13.78 0.28
C ARG A 105 2.94 13.86 1.50
N PRO A 106 3.76 14.92 1.68
CA PRO A 106 4.71 14.94 2.80
C PRO A 106 4.11 14.68 4.17
N ARG A 107 2.95 15.27 4.45
CA ARG A 107 2.28 15.07 5.74
C ARG A 107 1.94 13.60 5.99
N VAL A 108 1.45 12.94 4.97
CA VAL A 108 1.09 11.51 5.06
C VAL A 108 2.32 10.64 5.14
N LEU A 109 3.34 10.94 4.34
CA LEU A 109 4.61 10.19 4.38
C LEU A 109 5.27 10.30 5.74
N ARG A 110 5.25 11.49 6.35
CA ARG A 110 5.80 11.69 7.69
C ARG A 110 5.10 10.81 8.72
N ALA A 111 3.77 10.78 8.70
CA ALA A 111 2.99 9.97 9.63
C ALA A 111 3.23 8.48 9.39
N TYR A 112 3.35 8.08 8.13
CA TYR A 112 3.62 6.69 7.77
C TYR A 112 4.98 6.25 8.30
N LEU A 113 6.00 7.08 8.13
CA LEU A 113 7.34 6.81 8.64
C LEU A 113 7.39 6.77 10.16
N LYS A 114 6.66 7.65 10.83
CA LYS A 114 6.59 7.64 12.30
C LYS A 114 6.06 6.31 12.81
N LYS A 115 5.08 5.74 12.11
CA LYS A 115 4.44 4.52 12.57
C LYS A 115 5.25 3.26 12.25
N TRP A 116 5.90 3.22 11.08
CA TRP A 116 6.51 1.98 10.60
C TRP A 116 7.98 2.09 10.19
N LYS A 117 8.69 3.11 10.67
CA LYS A 117 10.08 3.35 10.25
C LYS A 117 10.99 2.14 10.39
N PHE A 118 10.86 1.39 11.49
CA PHE A 118 11.74 0.25 11.75
C PHE A 118 11.61 -0.84 10.71
N GLU A 119 10.41 -1.04 10.17
CA GLU A 119 10.15 -2.12 9.24
C GLU A 119 10.38 -1.72 7.80
N ILE A 120 10.09 -0.46 7.45
CA ILE A 120 10.04 -0.08 6.04
C ILE A 120 10.86 1.17 5.69
N GLY A 121 11.56 1.74 6.67
CA GLY A 121 12.29 3.00 6.45
C GLY A 121 13.31 2.94 5.33
N MET A 122 13.87 1.76 5.07
CA MET A 122 14.86 1.58 4.01
C MET A 122 14.33 1.95 2.61
N PHE A 123 13.01 1.95 2.43
CA PHE A 123 12.40 2.27 1.15
C PHE A 123 12.24 3.76 0.90
N PHE A 124 12.61 4.60 1.87
CA PHE A 124 12.36 6.05 1.81
C PHE A 124 13.62 6.88 1.59
N GLN A 125 14.63 6.27 0.95
CA GLN A 125 15.79 7.00 0.42
C GLN A 125 16.57 7.79 1.48
N GLY A 126 16.63 7.25 2.69
CA GLY A 126 17.36 7.87 3.79
C GLY A 126 16.59 9.00 4.48
N VAL A 127 15.38 9.28 4.05
CA VAL A 127 14.55 10.31 4.69
C VAL A 127 13.77 9.69 5.86
N GLY A 128 13.78 10.37 7.00
CA GLY A 128 13.09 9.91 8.19
C GLY A 128 11.93 10.82 8.58
N PRO A 129 11.17 10.40 9.62
CA PRO A 129 9.97 11.14 10.02
C PRO A 129 10.26 12.51 10.65
N ASP A 130 11.50 12.74 11.05
CA ASP A 130 11.89 14.00 11.69
C ASP A 130 12.59 14.94 10.73
N ASP A 131 12.76 14.54 9.46
CA ASP A 131 13.39 15.40 8.47
C ASP A 131 12.44 16.53 8.08
N PRO A 132 12.99 17.68 7.61
CA PRO A 132 12.14 18.80 7.19
C PRO A 132 11.28 18.47 5.98
N ASP A 133 10.23 19.26 5.80
CA ASP A 133 9.25 19.03 4.74
C ASP A 133 9.85 19.02 3.35
N ASP A 134 10.88 19.80 3.10
CA ASP A 134 11.52 19.84 1.77
C ASP A 134 12.15 18.49 1.41
N LYS A 135 12.66 17.75 2.39
CA LYS A 135 13.20 16.42 2.13
C LYS A 135 12.10 15.40 1.84
N LEU A 136 11.00 15.49 2.58
CA LEU A 136 9.85 14.63 2.31
C LEU A 136 9.24 14.96 0.95
N LEU A 137 9.19 16.23 0.59
CA LEU A 137 8.68 16.65 -0.71
C LEU A 137 9.57 16.13 -1.84
N ALA A 138 10.87 16.11 -1.63
CA ALA A 138 11.83 15.65 -2.64
C ALA A 138 11.61 14.19 -3.02
N ILE A 139 11.21 13.34 -2.05
CA ILE A 139 10.97 11.92 -2.33
C ILE A 139 9.51 11.62 -2.67
N ALA A 140 8.62 12.59 -2.47
CA ALA A 140 7.17 12.36 -2.64
C ALA A 140 6.77 11.86 -4.03
N PRO A 141 7.39 12.29 -5.13
CA PRO A 141 7.03 11.73 -6.43
C PRO A 141 7.23 10.21 -6.54
N ASP A 142 8.16 9.68 -5.76
CA ASP A 142 8.48 8.25 -5.80
C ASP A 142 7.63 7.42 -4.85
N HIS A 143 6.73 8.06 -4.08
CA HIS A 143 5.90 7.38 -3.10
C HIS A 143 4.44 7.80 -3.25
N PRO A 144 3.73 7.19 -4.21
CA PRO A 144 2.30 7.49 -4.39
C PRO A 144 1.49 7.27 -3.12
N VAL A 145 0.54 8.15 -2.89
CA VAL A 145 -0.35 8.11 -1.75
C VAL A 145 -1.78 8.24 -2.24
N PHE A 146 -2.64 7.34 -1.79
CA PHE A 146 -4.07 7.38 -2.10
C PHE A 146 -4.86 7.60 -0.82
N ARG A 147 -5.78 8.59 -0.85
CA ARG A 147 -6.79 8.71 0.20
C ARG A 147 -7.92 7.77 -0.14
N ILE A 148 -8.35 6.95 0.82
CA ILE A 148 -9.41 6.00 0.58
C ILE A 148 -10.63 6.32 1.47
N ARG A 149 -11.82 6.13 0.92
CA ARG A 149 -13.07 6.36 1.63
C ARG A 149 -14.05 5.23 1.31
N SER A 150 -14.71 4.75 2.36
CA SER A 150 -15.73 3.72 2.21
C SER A 150 -17.00 4.25 1.56
#